data_0029093577e50f348909c2115bf42f60
#
_entry.id   0029093577e50f348909c2115bf42f60
#
_cell.length_a   1.000
_cell.length_b   1.000
_cell.length_c   1.000
_cell.angle_alpha   90.00
_cell.angle_beta   90.00
_cell.angle_gamma   90.00
#
_symmetry.space_group_name_H-M   'P 1'
#
loop_
_entity.id
_entity.type
_entity.pdbx_description
1 polymer ?
#
loop_
_entity_poly.entity_id
_entity_poly.type
_entity_poly.pdbx_seq_one_letter_code
_entity_poly.pdbx_strand_id
1 'polypeptide(L)'
;MAKENTEEIKEASNFINDFIAKDLEDGVYSRVQTRFPPEPNGYLHIGHAKAICINFGAKEKFGGTCNLRFDDTNPVKEDTEYVEAIEEDIKWLGFKWDNVYFASDYFDYLYECAIKLIKKGKAFVCDLSLIHISEPTRLRRIS
;
A
#
# COMPACT_ATOMS: atom_id res chain seq x y z
N MET A 1 29.47 28.06 35.92
CA MET A 1 29.22 27.74 34.51
C MET A 1 28.57 26.36 34.46
N ALA A 2 27.26 26.32 34.41
CA ALA A 2 26.50 25.10 34.30
C ALA A 2 26.52 24.65 32.82
N LYS A 3 26.97 23.43 32.56
CA LYS A 3 26.85 22.81 31.23
C LYS A 3 25.39 22.37 31.10
N GLU A 4 24.65 23.02 30.21
CA GLU A 4 23.36 22.53 29.73
C GLU A 4 23.60 21.21 28.98
N ASN A 5 23.14 20.13 29.59
CA ASN A 5 23.05 18.82 28.97
C ASN A 5 21.82 18.85 28.09
N THR A 6 21.96 19.24 26.84
CA THR A 6 20.90 19.08 25.83
C THR A 6 20.87 17.58 25.46
N GLU A 7 20.04 16.81 26.17
CA GLU A 7 19.68 15.47 25.74
C GLU A 7 18.94 15.63 24.40
N GLU A 8 19.57 15.22 23.31
CA GLU A 8 18.90 15.03 22.03
C GLU A 8 17.77 14.01 22.24
N ILE A 9 16.54 14.49 22.23
CA ILE A 9 15.35 13.63 22.23
C ILE A 9 15.42 12.83 20.93
N LYS A 10 15.89 11.60 21.02
CA LYS A 10 15.83 10.67 19.89
C LYS A 10 14.37 10.50 19.51
N GLU A 11 13.98 11.04 18.34
CA GLU A 11 12.64 10.79 17.79
C GLU A 11 12.41 9.28 17.77
N ALA A 12 11.25 8.85 18.30
CA ALA A 12 10.86 7.45 18.29
C ALA A 12 10.77 6.98 16.83
N SER A 13 11.68 6.12 16.44
CA SER A 13 11.69 5.49 15.14
C SER A 13 11.01 4.14 15.20
N ASN A 14 10.58 3.63 14.05
CA ASN A 14 10.08 2.27 13.91
C ASN A 14 10.88 1.56 12.80
N PHE A 15 10.87 0.23 12.83
CA PHE A 15 11.68 -0.58 11.92
C PHE A 15 11.43 -0.27 10.43
N ILE A 16 10.21 0.17 10.04
CA ILE A 16 9.89 0.56 8.66
C ILE A 16 10.70 1.80 8.28
N ASN A 17 10.68 2.83 9.14
CA ASN A 17 11.42 4.06 8.92
C ASN A 17 12.93 3.81 8.90
N ASP A 18 13.42 2.89 9.75
CA ASP A 18 14.85 2.53 9.80
C ASP A 18 15.29 1.84 8.50
N PHE A 19 14.47 0.94 7.95
CA PHE A 19 14.73 0.33 6.65
C PHE A 19 14.71 1.34 5.50
N ILE A 20 13.70 2.24 5.48
CA ILE A 20 13.61 3.29 4.46
C ILE A 20 14.84 4.20 4.52
N ALA A 21 15.24 4.65 5.72
CA ALA A 21 16.41 5.49 5.89
C ALA A 21 17.68 4.81 5.37
N LYS A 22 17.87 3.55 5.74
CA LYS A 22 19.02 2.77 5.29
C LYS A 22 19.04 2.59 3.77
N ASP A 23 17.92 2.23 3.15
CA ASP A 23 17.84 2.03 1.71
C ASP A 23 18.11 3.32 0.91
N LEU A 24 17.75 4.48 1.47
CA LEU A 24 18.07 5.78 0.90
C LEU A 24 19.55 6.13 1.07
N GLU A 25 20.14 5.87 2.25
CA GLU A 25 21.56 6.09 2.55
C GLU A 25 22.45 5.20 1.68
N ASP A 26 22.10 3.94 1.53
CA ASP A 26 22.83 2.96 0.71
C ASP A 26 22.62 3.19 -0.80
N GLY A 27 21.75 4.15 -1.19
CA GLY A 27 21.48 4.47 -2.59
C GLY A 27 20.72 3.38 -3.34
N VAL A 28 20.05 2.45 -2.62
CA VAL A 28 19.22 1.40 -3.21
C VAL A 28 18.01 2.02 -3.93
N TYR A 29 17.43 3.06 -3.32
CA TYR A 29 16.34 3.84 -3.90
C TYR A 29 16.65 5.34 -3.81
N SER A 30 16.22 6.09 -4.82
CA SER A 30 16.39 7.54 -4.89
C SER A 30 15.21 8.34 -4.34
N ARG A 31 14.08 7.67 -4.07
CA ARG A 31 12.86 8.32 -3.59
C ARG A 31 11.97 7.34 -2.84
N VAL A 32 11.15 7.87 -1.94
CA VAL A 32 10.09 7.11 -1.25
C VAL A 32 8.77 7.28 -1.99
N GLN A 33 8.10 6.18 -2.25
CA GLN A 33 6.74 6.15 -2.79
C GLN A 33 5.92 5.12 -2.05
N THR A 34 4.84 5.58 -1.43
CA THR A 34 3.91 4.75 -0.69
C THR A 34 2.52 4.81 -1.31
N ARG A 35 1.62 3.95 -0.85
CA ARG A 35 0.23 3.95 -1.25
C ARG A 35 -0.67 3.50 -0.11
N PHE A 36 -1.87 4.04 -0.07
CA PHE A 36 -2.96 3.50 0.73
C PHE A 36 -4.01 2.93 -0.22
N PRO A 37 -4.27 1.60 -0.23
CA PRO A 37 -5.17 0.94 -1.15
C PRO A 37 -6.46 0.46 -0.46
N PRO A 38 -7.40 1.35 -0.09
CA PRO A 38 -8.66 0.93 0.51
C PRO A 38 -9.61 0.32 -0.52
N GLU A 39 -10.42 -0.67 -0.08
CA GLU A 39 -11.61 -1.09 -0.82
C GLU A 39 -12.77 -0.17 -0.44
N PRO A 40 -13.51 0.45 -1.41
CA PRO A 40 -14.63 1.34 -1.12
C PRO A 40 -15.92 0.56 -0.84
N ASN A 41 -15.88 -0.40 0.07
CA ASN A 41 -16.97 -1.30 0.44
C ASN A 41 -17.47 -1.12 1.89
N GLY A 42 -17.01 -0.07 2.56
CA GLY A 42 -17.36 0.27 3.94
C GLY A 42 -16.54 1.41 4.51
N TYR A 43 -16.94 1.86 5.70
CA TYR A 43 -16.21 2.91 6.43
C TYR A 43 -14.89 2.41 7.02
N LEU A 44 -13.95 3.32 7.19
CA LEU A 44 -12.66 3.03 7.80
C LEU A 44 -12.79 2.74 9.31
N HIS A 45 -11.86 2.00 9.84
CA HIS A 45 -11.72 1.73 11.27
C HIS A 45 -10.28 1.99 11.73
N ILE A 46 -10.02 1.86 13.03
CA ILE A 46 -8.71 2.19 13.63
C ILE A 46 -7.52 1.45 12.99
N GLY A 47 -7.74 0.25 12.45
CA GLY A 47 -6.71 -0.48 11.70
C GLY A 47 -6.29 0.25 10.42
N HIS A 48 -7.25 0.85 9.72
CA HIS A 48 -6.99 1.68 8.54
C HIS A 48 -6.27 2.96 8.92
N ALA A 49 -6.67 3.62 10.02
CA ALA A 49 -5.98 4.81 10.52
C ALA A 49 -4.50 4.55 10.79
N LYS A 50 -4.17 3.39 11.36
CA LYS A 50 -2.77 2.96 11.54
C LYS A 50 -2.03 2.84 10.20
N ALA A 51 -2.64 2.22 9.20
CA ALA A 51 -2.04 2.06 7.88
C ALA A 51 -1.85 3.43 7.18
N ILE A 52 -2.83 4.33 7.32
CA ILE A 52 -2.73 5.71 6.82
C ILE A 52 -1.55 6.41 7.45
N CYS A 53 -1.45 6.41 8.78
CA CYS A 53 -0.34 7.06 9.50
C CYS A 53 1.04 6.52 9.09
N ILE A 54 1.16 5.21 8.84
CA ILE A 54 2.43 4.62 8.39
C ILE A 54 2.79 5.09 6.98
N ASN A 55 1.85 5.02 6.03
CA ASN A 55 2.12 5.33 4.64
C ASN A 55 2.33 6.82 4.39
N PHE A 56 1.44 7.65 4.92
CA PHE A 56 1.53 9.10 4.78
C PHE A 56 2.66 9.69 5.66
N GLY A 57 2.86 9.16 6.86
CA GLY A 57 3.98 9.58 7.73
C GLY A 57 5.35 9.26 7.11
N ALA A 58 5.50 8.13 6.40
CA ALA A 58 6.72 7.85 5.65
C ALA A 58 6.93 8.87 4.52
N LYS A 59 5.87 9.23 3.77
CA LYS A 59 5.92 10.30 2.78
C LYS A 59 6.42 11.61 3.37
N GLU A 60 5.83 12.05 4.49
CA GLU A 60 6.17 13.32 5.12
C GLU A 60 7.60 13.33 5.67
N LYS A 61 7.99 12.25 6.34
CA LYS A 61 9.32 12.13 6.95
C LYS A 61 10.46 12.12 5.92
N PHE A 62 10.27 11.49 4.78
CA PHE A 62 11.33 11.29 3.78
C PHE A 62 11.15 12.12 2.51
N GLY A 63 10.16 13.03 2.46
CA GLY A 63 9.94 13.90 1.30
C GLY A 63 9.48 13.14 0.05
N GLY A 64 8.70 12.06 0.25
CA GLY A 64 8.23 11.18 -0.81
C GLY A 64 6.84 11.53 -1.36
N THR A 65 6.23 10.56 -2.05
CA THR A 65 4.85 10.62 -2.52
C THR A 65 4.01 9.50 -1.92
N CYS A 66 2.73 9.77 -1.67
CA CYS A 66 1.75 8.77 -1.25
C CYS A 66 0.51 8.85 -2.12
N ASN A 67 0.18 7.76 -2.80
CA ASN A 67 -1.00 7.68 -3.66
C ASN A 67 -2.17 7.02 -2.93
N LEU A 68 -3.37 7.56 -3.13
CA LEU A 68 -4.61 6.92 -2.77
C LEU A 68 -5.06 6.07 -3.96
N ARG A 69 -5.13 4.75 -3.78
CA ARG A 69 -5.54 3.85 -4.85
C ARG A 69 -6.71 3.00 -4.38
N PHE A 70 -7.89 3.31 -4.83
CA PHE A 70 -9.07 2.51 -4.56
C PHE A 70 -8.98 1.15 -5.24
N ASP A 71 -9.19 0.09 -4.45
CA ASP A 71 -9.19 -1.30 -4.94
C ASP A 71 -10.65 -1.70 -5.25
N ASP A 72 -11.24 -1.00 -6.20
CA ASP A 72 -12.63 -1.08 -6.64
C ASP A 72 -12.82 -2.23 -7.63
N THR A 73 -12.63 -3.47 -7.16
CA THR A 73 -12.68 -4.68 -7.98
C THR A 73 -14.00 -5.44 -7.86
N ASN A 74 -14.90 -5.03 -6.95
CA ASN A 74 -16.17 -5.67 -6.70
C ASN A 74 -17.36 -4.70 -6.82
N PRO A 75 -17.91 -4.49 -8.02
CA PRO A 75 -18.95 -3.48 -8.27
C PRO A 75 -20.28 -3.71 -7.52
N VAL A 76 -20.46 -4.89 -6.90
CA VAL A 76 -21.69 -5.20 -6.15
C VAL A 76 -21.69 -4.59 -4.75
N LYS A 77 -20.50 -4.29 -4.21
CA LYS A 77 -20.32 -3.85 -2.81
C LYS A 77 -19.77 -2.44 -2.68
N GLU A 78 -19.41 -1.82 -3.79
CA GLU A 78 -18.71 -0.55 -3.83
C GLU A 78 -19.70 0.59 -4.06
N ASP A 79 -19.54 1.67 -3.28
CA ASP A 79 -20.36 2.86 -3.38
C ASP A 79 -19.50 4.11 -3.34
N THR A 80 -19.92 5.14 -4.08
CA THR A 80 -19.29 6.46 -4.09
C THR A 80 -19.30 7.11 -2.72
N GLU A 81 -20.30 6.82 -1.88
CA GLU A 81 -20.36 7.28 -0.49
C GLU A 81 -19.12 6.84 0.31
N TYR A 82 -18.67 5.61 0.13
CA TYR A 82 -17.47 5.12 0.84
C TYR A 82 -16.18 5.76 0.30
N VAL A 83 -16.11 6.06 -0.99
CA VAL A 83 -14.98 6.80 -1.57
C VAL A 83 -14.86 8.16 -0.90
N GLU A 84 -15.96 8.92 -0.84
CA GLU A 84 -16.00 10.24 -0.22
C GLU A 84 -15.65 10.20 1.27
N ALA A 85 -16.24 9.24 2.01
CA ALA A 85 -15.96 9.05 3.43
C ALA A 85 -14.47 8.73 3.71
N ILE A 86 -13.86 7.87 2.88
CA ILE A 86 -12.43 7.52 2.99
C ILE A 86 -11.56 8.76 2.76
N GLU A 87 -11.88 9.58 1.76
CA GLU A 87 -11.17 10.82 1.51
C GLU A 87 -11.31 11.82 2.66
N GLU A 88 -12.50 11.94 3.24
CA GLU A 88 -12.74 12.80 4.39
C GLU A 88 -11.95 12.34 5.62
N ASP A 89 -11.93 11.03 5.89
CA ASP A 89 -11.19 10.44 7.02
C ASP A 89 -9.68 10.70 6.89
N ILE A 90 -9.10 10.57 5.68
CA ILE A 90 -7.69 10.87 5.45
C ILE A 90 -7.40 12.35 5.69
N LYS A 91 -8.26 13.25 5.20
CA LYS A 91 -8.15 14.71 5.43
C LYS A 91 -8.30 15.04 6.92
N TRP A 92 -9.24 14.40 7.62
CA TRP A 92 -9.45 14.58 9.04
C TRP A 92 -8.23 14.16 9.88
N LEU A 93 -7.53 13.10 9.46
CA LEU A 93 -6.25 12.68 10.07
C LEU A 93 -5.10 13.66 9.77
N GLY A 94 -5.32 14.68 8.95
CA GLY A 94 -4.33 15.71 8.61
C GLY A 94 -3.46 15.40 7.40
N PHE A 95 -3.75 14.33 6.66
CA PHE A 95 -2.94 13.91 5.52
C PHE A 95 -3.51 14.36 4.17
N LYS A 96 -2.62 14.43 3.16
CA LYS A 96 -2.95 14.74 1.78
C LYS A 96 -2.22 13.79 0.84
N TRP A 97 -2.98 13.16 -0.06
CA TRP A 97 -2.43 12.31 -1.11
C TRP A 97 -1.93 13.12 -2.31
N ASP A 98 -1.07 12.50 -3.12
CA ASP A 98 -0.51 13.13 -4.32
C ASP A 98 -1.39 12.82 -5.53
N ASN A 99 -1.79 11.57 -5.71
CA ASN A 99 -2.67 11.16 -6.81
C ASN A 99 -3.74 10.19 -6.30
N VAL A 100 -4.87 10.16 -7.03
CA VAL A 100 -5.94 9.18 -6.84
C VAL A 100 -5.98 8.26 -8.05
N TYR A 101 -6.13 6.96 -7.81
CA TYR A 101 -6.27 5.94 -8.84
C TYR A 101 -7.39 4.97 -8.46
N PHE A 102 -8.06 4.42 -9.46
CA PHE A 102 -9.03 3.36 -9.31
C PHE A 102 -8.52 2.10 -10.03
N ALA A 103 -8.62 0.94 -9.40
CA ALA A 103 -8.15 -0.32 -10.01
C ALA A 103 -8.97 -0.65 -11.27
N SER A 104 -10.25 -0.32 -11.29
CA SER A 104 -11.16 -0.51 -12.43
C SER A 104 -10.69 0.19 -13.71
N ASP A 105 -10.03 1.34 -13.61
CA ASP A 105 -9.49 2.06 -14.77
C ASP A 105 -8.41 1.29 -15.53
N TYR A 106 -7.86 0.25 -14.91
CA TYR A 106 -6.74 -0.52 -15.45
C TYR A 106 -7.12 -1.96 -15.85
N PHE A 107 -8.39 -2.35 -15.82
CA PHE A 107 -8.79 -3.73 -16.07
C PHE A 107 -8.37 -4.24 -17.44
N ASP A 108 -8.55 -3.46 -18.49
CA ASP A 108 -8.13 -3.84 -19.85
C ASP A 108 -6.61 -4.06 -19.91
N TYR A 109 -5.84 -3.15 -19.32
CA TYR A 109 -4.39 -3.28 -19.25
C TYR A 109 -3.94 -4.49 -18.43
N LEU A 110 -4.60 -4.76 -17.30
CA LEU A 110 -4.32 -5.93 -16.46
C LEU A 110 -4.64 -7.23 -17.20
N TYR A 111 -5.74 -7.25 -17.97
CA TYR A 111 -6.08 -8.39 -18.82
C TYR A 111 -5.01 -8.65 -19.88
N GLU A 112 -4.55 -7.63 -20.58
CA GLU A 112 -3.44 -7.77 -21.53
C GLU A 112 -2.15 -8.28 -20.87
N CYS A 113 -1.84 -7.80 -19.66
CA CYS A 113 -0.70 -8.27 -18.89
C CYS A 113 -0.84 -9.77 -18.54
N ALA A 114 -2.02 -10.22 -18.14
CA ALA A 114 -2.30 -11.62 -17.87
C ALA A 114 -2.06 -12.49 -19.13
N ILE A 115 -2.57 -12.07 -20.29
CA ILE A 115 -2.33 -12.76 -21.56
C ILE A 115 -0.83 -12.80 -21.89
N LYS A 116 -0.08 -11.71 -21.67
CA LYS A 116 1.37 -11.70 -21.88
C LYS A 116 2.10 -12.69 -20.97
N LEU A 117 1.67 -12.84 -19.71
CA LEU A 117 2.23 -13.82 -18.79
C LEU A 117 1.94 -15.26 -19.21
N ILE A 118 0.72 -15.54 -19.67
CA ILE A 118 0.34 -16.86 -20.20
C ILE A 118 1.21 -17.21 -21.42
N LYS A 119 1.33 -16.28 -22.39
CA LYS A 119 2.17 -16.48 -23.58
C LYS A 119 3.66 -16.70 -23.25
N LYS A 120 4.13 -16.16 -22.14
CA LYS A 120 5.50 -16.38 -21.62
C LYS A 120 5.66 -17.68 -20.82
N GLY A 121 4.60 -18.48 -20.66
CA GLY A 121 4.60 -19.68 -19.81
C GLY A 121 4.80 -19.42 -18.32
N LYS A 122 4.49 -18.18 -17.86
CA LYS A 122 4.63 -17.76 -16.46
C LYS A 122 3.32 -17.75 -15.68
N ALA A 123 2.20 -17.93 -16.36
CA ALA A 123 0.87 -18.08 -15.80
C ALA A 123 0.06 -19.09 -16.60
N PHE A 124 -0.93 -19.71 -15.97
CA PHE A 124 -1.86 -20.65 -16.59
C PHE A 124 -3.26 -20.46 -16.01
N VAL A 125 -4.27 -20.89 -16.74
CA VAL A 125 -5.65 -20.90 -16.25
C VAL A 125 -5.83 -22.08 -15.31
N CYS A 126 -6.36 -21.83 -14.12
CA CYS A 126 -6.67 -22.84 -13.11
C CYS A 126 -8.19 -22.88 -12.89
N ASP A 127 -8.78 -24.05 -13.08
CA ASP A 127 -10.22 -24.34 -12.89
C ASP A 127 -10.52 -24.93 -11.49
N LEU A 128 -9.52 -24.99 -10.64
CA LEU A 128 -9.66 -25.44 -9.26
C LEU A 128 -10.34 -24.36 -8.40
N SER A 129 -10.74 -24.73 -7.17
CA SER A 129 -11.39 -23.80 -6.25
C SER A 129 -10.47 -22.66 -5.80
N LEU A 130 -11.05 -21.56 -5.32
CA LEU A 130 -10.32 -20.39 -4.81
C LEU A 130 -9.29 -20.71 -3.72
N ILE A 131 -9.48 -21.80 -2.95
CA ILE A 131 -8.51 -22.25 -1.95
C ILE A 131 -7.15 -22.57 -2.58
N HIS A 132 -7.11 -23.12 -3.79
CA HIS A 132 -5.86 -23.43 -4.49
C HIS A 132 -5.12 -22.19 -5.00
N ILE A 133 -5.85 -21.07 -5.14
CA ILE A 133 -5.26 -19.78 -5.53
C ILE A 133 -4.73 -19.04 -4.31
N SER A 134 -5.51 -19.00 -3.22
CA SER A 134 -5.16 -18.26 -1.99
C SER A 134 -4.15 -19.02 -1.09
N GLU A 135 -4.23 -20.36 -1.10
CA GLU A 135 -3.33 -21.21 -0.32
C GLU A 135 -2.68 -22.28 -1.22
N PRO A 136 -1.75 -21.91 -2.09
CA PRO A 136 -1.10 -22.86 -2.99
C PRO A 136 -0.31 -23.89 -2.18
N THR A 137 -0.74 -25.14 -2.19
CA THR A 137 -0.03 -26.25 -1.57
C THR A 137 1.30 -26.42 -2.31
N ARG A 138 2.42 -26.08 -1.67
CA ARG A 138 3.73 -26.44 -2.19
C ARG A 138 3.81 -27.97 -2.21
N LEU A 139 3.86 -28.54 -3.42
CA LEU A 139 4.24 -29.94 -3.58
C LEU A 139 5.61 -30.12 -2.92
N ARG A 140 5.64 -30.74 -1.74
CA ARG A 140 6.89 -31.27 -1.18
C ARG A 140 7.35 -32.31 -2.18
N ARG A 141 8.47 -32.06 -2.83
CA ARG A 141 9.22 -33.15 -3.48
C ARG A 141 9.54 -34.17 -2.39
N ILE A 142 8.86 -35.31 -2.47
CA ILE A 142 9.28 -36.50 -1.73
C ILE A 142 10.51 -36.99 -2.50
N SER A 143 11.66 -36.84 -1.86
CA SER A 143 12.93 -37.40 -2.29
C SER A 143 12.98 -38.87 -1.92
#